data_ec8c108f953eef8bbfbdb52f06d5ef1a
#
_entry.id   ec8c108f953eef8bbfbdb52f06d5ef1a
#
_cell.length_a   1.000
_cell.length_b   1.000
_cell.length_c   1.000
_cell.angle_alpha   90.00
_cell.angle_beta   90.00
_cell.angle_gamma   90.00
#
_symmetry.space_group_name_H-M   'P 1'
#
loop_
_entity.id
_entity.type
_entity.pdbx_description
1 polymer ?
#
loop_
_entity_poly.entity_id
_entity_poly.type
_entity_poly.pdbx_seq_one_letter_code
_entity_poly.pdbx_strand_id
1 'polypeptide(L)'
;MKSKLVSAIALVALCLAVYAGNALATGGTGFSGITVAKATFGNISSHVHEMTPQFWNEVIQTRGASDLYVQQNTWQRGGSTGWHTHPGPSFVIVTEGSVTVYEGDDASCTPHVYTANTSNNSFVDIGGGDVHLIRNETGSEAKTMAIQLVPAGATRRVDAADPGHCSF
;
A
#
# COMPACT_ATOMS: atom_id res chain seq x y z
N MET A 1 52.76 16.90 6.23
CA MET A 1 51.59 17.20 5.35
C MET A 1 50.67 15.99 5.09
N LYS A 2 51.18 14.74 5.05
CA LYS A 2 50.35 13.54 4.75
C LYS A 2 49.35 13.19 5.86
N SER A 3 49.62 13.44 7.14
CA SER A 3 48.69 13.10 8.25
C SER A 3 47.46 14.01 8.34
N LYS A 4 47.55 15.28 7.94
CA LYS A 4 46.41 16.20 7.95
C LYS A 4 45.39 15.88 6.83
N LEU A 5 45.87 15.32 5.70
CA LEU A 5 45.01 14.98 4.57
C LEU A 5 44.17 13.74 4.87
N VAL A 6 44.76 12.75 5.57
CA VAL A 6 44.05 11.54 5.98
C VAL A 6 42.95 11.84 6.99
N SER A 7 43.19 12.74 7.95
CA SER A 7 42.17 13.14 8.92
C SER A 7 41.00 13.90 8.29
N ALA A 8 41.25 14.73 7.27
CA ALA A 8 40.21 15.46 6.56
C ALA A 8 39.30 14.51 5.74
N ILE A 9 39.88 13.49 5.09
CA ILE A 9 39.13 12.49 4.33
C ILE A 9 38.28 11.63 5.25
N ALA A 10 38.78 11.24 6.42
CA ALA A 10 38.03 10.47 7.40
C ALA A 10 36.84 11.27 7.97
N LEU A 11 36.98 12.58 8.18
CA LEU A 11 35.89 13.43 8.67
C LEU A 11 34.79 13.60 7.61
N VAL A 12 35.16 13.78 6.33
CA VAL A 12 34.20 13.88 5.24
C VAL A 12 33.45 12.56 5.02
N ALA A 13 34.13 11.42 5.12
CA ALA A 13 33.49 10.11 5.01
C ALA A 13 32.52 9.86 6.18
N LEU A 14 32.85 10.32 7.40
CA LEU A 14 31.97 10.20 8.56
C LEU A 14 30.73 11.11 8.45
N CYS A 15 30.87 12.32 7.89
CA CYS A 15 29.75 13.22 7.63
C CYS A 15 28.82 12.69 6.54
N LEU A 16 29.35 12.02 5.51
CA LEU A 16 28.52 11.38 4.46
C LEU A 16 27.78 10.14 4.97
N ALA A 17 28.33 9.39 5.93
CA ALA A 17 27.65 8.25 6.54
C ALA A 17 26.48 8.64 7.46
N VAL A 18 26.49 9.87 8.02
CA VAL A 18 25.40 10.38 8.88
C VAL A 18 24.20 10.88 8.06
N TYR A 19 24.39 11.18 6.77
CA TYR A 19 23.32 11.59 5.85
C TYR A 19 22.63 10.43 5.09
N ALA A 20 22.99 9.18 5.36
CA ALA A 20 22.08 8.06 5.07
C ALA A 20 20.91 8.19 6.06
N GLY A 21 20.00 9.13 5.79
CA GLY A 21 18.83 9.37 6.60
C GLY A 21 18.10 8.04 6.76
N ASN A 22 17.94 7.60 8.01
CA ASN A 22 17.02 6.54 8.33
C ASN A 22 15.63 7.07 7.91
N ALA A 23 15.20 6.73 6.69
CA ALA A 23 13.82 6.94 6.30
C ALA A 23 12.99 6.07 7.23
N LEU A 24 12.37 6.69 8.24
CA LEU A 24 11.54 6.00 9.20
C LEU A 24 10.26 5.54 8.49
N ALA A 25 9.84 4.32 8.78
CA ALA A 25 8.56 3.81 8.33
C ALA A 25 7.44 4.74 8.82
N THR A 26 6.51 5.07 7.94
CA THR A 26 5.42 6.01 8.23
C THR A 26 4.20 5.27 8.75
N GLY A 27 3.82 5.54 10.00
CA GLY A 27 2.58 5.01 10.57
C GLY A 27 1.34 5.73 10.05
N GLY A 28 0.20 5.04 10.07
CA GLY A 28 -1.10 5.66 9.75
C GLY A 28 -1.58 6.62 10.83
N THR A 29 -2.32 7.66 10.43
CA THR A 29 -2.96 8.62 11.32
C THR A 29 -4.42 8.83 10.91
N GLY A 30 -5.36 8.89 11.87
CA GLY A 30 -6.78 9.05 11.54
C GLY A 30 -7.34 7.93 10.65
N PHE A 31 -6.71 6.78 10.67
CA PHE A 31 -7.09 5.57 9.93
C PHE A 31 -7.31 4.42 10.90
N SER A 32 -8.34 3.63 10.64
CA SER A 32 -8.60 2.38 11.37
C SER A 32 -9.18 1.34 10.43
N GLY A 33 -8.82 0.08 10.69
CA GLY A 33 -9.36 -1.07 9.94
C GLY A 33 -9.81 -2.16 10.90
N ILE A 34 -10.98 -2.74 10.62
CA ILE A 34 -11.49 -3.91 11.33
C ILE A 34 -11.60 -5.09 10.36
N THR A 35 -11.16 -6.26 10.79
CA THR A 35 -11.38 -7.50 10.05
C THR A 35 -12.80 -7.97 10.24
N VAL A 36 -13.59 -7.94 9.18
CA VAL A 36 -15.00 -8.40 9.17
C VAL A 36 -15.07 -9.92 9.04
N ALA A 37 -14.19 -10.49 8.21
CA ALA A 37 -14.08 -11.93 8.01
C ALA A 37 -12.66 -12.32 7.65
N LYS A 38 -12.30 -13.56 7.97
CA LYS A 38 -11.04 -14.20 7.58
C LYS A 38 -11.28 -15.67 7.26
N ALA A 39 -10.61 -16.16 6.22
CA ALA A 39 -10.54 -17.60 5.95
C ALA A 39 -9.15 -17.97 5.47
N THR A 40 -8.71 -19.18 5.78
CA THR A 40 -7.48 -19.76 5.24
C THR A 40 -7.83 -20.78 4.17
N PHE A 41 -7.26 -20.64 2.99
CA PHE A 41 -7.37 -21.56 1.87
C PHE A 41 -6.07 -22.37 1.75
N GLY A 42 -6.16 -23.59 1.23
CA GLY A 42 -4.99 -24.33 0.74
C GLY A 42 -4.42 -23.66 -0.53
N ASN A 43 -3.76 -24.45 -1.36
CA ASN A 43 -3.38 -23.94 -2.70
C ASN A 43 -4.64 -23.55 -3.47
N ILE A 44 -4.67 -22.33 -3.97
CA ILE A 44 -5.72 -21.86 -4.86
C ILE A 44 -5.23 -22.09 -6.30
N SER A 45 -6.07 -22.68 -7.14
CA SER A 45 -5.83 -22.77 -8.56
C SER A 45 -7.19 -22.57 -9.24
N SER A 46 -7.42 -21.37 -9.71
CA SER A 46 -8.58 -20.99 -10.48
C SER A 46 -8.11 -20.45 -11.83
N HIS A 47 -8.72 -20.92 -12.88
CA HIS A 47 -8.46 -20.45 -14.22
C HIS A 47 -9.77 -20.50 -14.98
N VAL A 48 -10.31 -19.35 -15.29
CA VAL A 48 -11.52 -19.23 -16.11
C VAL A 48 -11.14 -18.61 -17.43
N HIS A 49 -11.45 -19.33 -18.50
CA HIS A 49 -11.33 -18.84 -19.86
C HIS A 49 -12.71 -18.90 -20.48
N GLU A 50 -13.41 -17.79 -20.50
CA GLU A 50 -14.76 -17.73 -21.02
C GLU A 50 -14.78 -17.00 -22.36
N MET A 51 -15.31 -17.68 -23.39
CA MET A 51 -15.49 -17.11 -24.71
C MET A 51 -16.83 -16.35 -24.79
N THR A 52 -16.96 -15.35 -23.91
CA THR A 52 -18.04 -14.37 -24.00
C THR A 52 -17.67 -13.26 -24.98
N PRO A 53 -18.62 -12.41 -25.41
CA PRO A 53 -18.27 -11.23 -26.23
C PRO A 53 -17.22 -10.31 -25.60
N GLN A 54 -17.04 -10.35 -24.26
CA GLN A 54 -16.07 -9.57 -23.51
C GLN A 54 -14.71 -10.25 -23.37
N PHE A 55 -14.54 -11.51 -23.78
CA PHE A 55 -13.30 -12.29 -23.66
C PHE A 55 -12.71 -12.25 -22.23
N TRP A 56 -13.57 -12.36 -21.22
CA TRP A 56 -13.12 -12.31 -19.84
C TRP A 56 -12.27 -13.54 -19.51
N ASN A 57 -11.10 -13.28 -18.92
CA ASN A 57 -10.14 -14.30 -18.51
C ASN A 57 -9.64 -14.00 -17.11
N GLU A 58 -9.56 -15.02 -16.26
CA GLU A 58 -9.11 -14.89 -14.88
C GLU A 58 -8.14 -16.03 -14.55
N VAL A 59 -7.05 -15.69 -13.88
CA VAL A 59 -6.10 -16.65 -13.31
C VAL A 59 -5.78 -16.25 -11.89
N ILE A 60 -6.15 -17.10 -10.91
CA ILE A 60 -5.69 -16.96 -9.52
C ILE A 60 -4.95 -18.23 -9.15
N GLN A 61 -3.65 -18.11 -8.91
CA GLN A 61 -2.82 -19.23 -8.52
C GLN A 61 -1.97 -18.88 -7.32
N THR A 62 -2.07 -19.68 -6.24
CA THR A 62 -1.19 -19.58 -5.09
C THR A 62 -0.37 -20.87 -4.93
N ARG A 63 0.85 -20.73 -4.44
CA ARG A 63 1.70 -21.86 -4.05
C ARG A 63 1.86 -21.84 -2.53
N GLY A 64 1.10 -22.67 -1.84
CA GLY A 64 1.00 -22.70 -0.39
C GLY A 64 -0.32 -22.13 0.13
N ALA A 65 -0.54 -22.29 1.42
CA ALA A 65 -1.75 -21.80 2.07
C ALA A 65 -1.82 -20.27 2.03
N SER A 66 -3.03 -19.74 1.87
CA SER A 66 -3.29 -18.31 1.77
C SER A 66 -4.40 -17.88 2.71
N ASP A 67 -4.21 -16.77 3.37
CA ASP A 67 -5.24 -16.09 4.15
C ASP A 67 -5.95 -15.06 3.28
N LEU A 68 -7.29 -15.13 3.25
CA LEU A 68 -8.13 -14.10 2.67
C LEU A 68 -8.79 -13.33 3.80
N TYR A 69 -8.60 -12.02 3.77
CA TYR A 69 -9.21 -11.09 4.72
C TYR A 69 -10.24 -10.23 4.02
N VAL A 70 -11.39 -10.03 4.69
CA VAL A 70 -12.33 -8.96 4.36
C VAL A 70 -12.23 -7.93 5.46
N GLN A 71 -11.91 -6.70 5.08
CA GLN A 71 -11.63 -5.63 6.02
C GLN A 71 -12.49 -4.40 5.69
N GLN A 72 -13.09 -3.83 6.70
CA GLN A 72 -13.70 -2.52 6.62
C GLN A 72 -12.72 -1.49 7.17
N ASN A 73 -12.44 -0.46 6.39
CA ASN A 73 -11.55 0.63 6.77
C ASN A 73 -12.32 1.94 6.87
N THR A 74 -11.88 2.77 7.80
CA THR A 74 -12.42 4.11 8.03
C THR A 74 -11.28 5.10 8.09
N TRP A 75 -11.40 6.16 7.31
CA TRP A 75 -10.51 7.32 7.34
C TRP A 75 -11.27 8.53 7.88
N GLN A 76 -10.79 9.08 8.97
CA GLN A 76 -11.23 10.38 9.43
C GLN A 76 -10.83 11.46 8.41
N ARG A 77 -11.42 12.64 8.49
CA ARG A 77 -10.96 13.79 7.72
C ARG A 77 -9.44 13.99 7.89
N GLY A 78 -8.71 14.06 6.78
CA GLY A 78 -7.24 14.16 6.79
C GLY A 78 -6.51 12.88 7.19
N GLY A 79 -7.24 11.78 7.37
CA GLY A 79 -6.65 10.49 7.74
C GLY A 79 -5.76 9.93 6.63
N SER A 80 -4.72 9.21 7.02
CA SER A 80 -3.74 8.60 6.14
C SER A 80 -3.37 7.22 6.64
N THR A 81 -3.14 6.29 5.72
CA THR A 81 -2.54 4.99 6.05
C THR A 81 -1.05 5.11 6.41
N GLY A 82 -0.36 6.19 6.02
CA GLY A 82 1.10 6.19 5.89
C GLY A 82 1.56 5.29 4.74
N TRP A 83 2.81 5.43 4.34
CA TRP A 83 3.42 4.61 3.30
C TRP A 83 3.57 3.17 3.75
N HIS A 84 3.11 2.23 2.94
CA HIS A 84 3.14 0.82 3.28
C HIS A 84 3.03 -0.05 2.04
N THR A 85 3.22 -1.34 2.24
CA THR A 85 2.97 -2.38 1.24
C THR A 85 2.29 -3.59 1.88
N HIS A 86 1.92 -4.56 1.07
CA HIS A 86 1.32 -5.83 1.44
C HIS A 86 2.05 -7.00 0.78
N PRO A 87 2.05 -8.22 1.37
CA PRO A 87 2.68 -9.39 0.76
C PRO A 87 1.88 -9.99 -0.40
N GLY A 88 0.68 -9.48 -0.68
CA GLY A 88 -0.18 -9.91 -1.78
C GLY A 88 -1.27 -8.89 -2.07
N PRO A 89 -2.10 -9.11 -3.10
CA PRO A 89 -3.02 -8.11 -3.61
C PRO A 89 -4.16 -7.76 -2.65
N SER A 90 -4.63 -6.51 -2.76
CA SER A 90 -5.83 -6.00 -2.11
C SER A 90 -6.77 -5.42 -3.15
N PHE A 91 -8.00 -5.91 -3.19
CA PHE A 91 -9.10 -5.35 -3.98
C PHE A 91 -9.87 -4.39 -3.08
N VAL A 92 -9.86 -3.10 -3.40
CA VAL A 92 -10.43 -2.07 -2.55
C VAL A 92 -11.63 -1.40 -3.24
N ILE A 93 -12.74 -1.30 -2.51
CA ILE A 93 -13.97 -0.63 -2.96
C ILE A 93 -14.26 0.50 -1.99
N VAL A 94 -14.40 1.72 -2.49
CA VAL A 94 -14.83 2.89 -1.70
C VAL A 94 -16.34 2.82 -1.53
N THR A 95 -16.78 2.72 -0.28
CA THR A 95 -18.20 2.55 0.08
C THR A 95 -18.83 3.84 0.59
N GLU A 96 -18.02 4.79 1.07
CA GLU A 96 -18.47 6.09 1.54
C GLU A 96 -17.37 7.13 1.34
N GLY A 97 -17.72 8.34 0.90
CA GLY A 97 -16.79 9.45 0.68
C GLY A 97 -15.82 9.20 -0.49
N SER A 98 -14.60 9.68 -0.34
CA SER A 98 -13.52 9.52 -1.33
C SER A 98 -12.19 9.28 -0.64
N VAL A 99 -11.31 8.53 -1.30
CA VAL A 99 -9.92 8.37 -0.91
C VAL A 99 -9.01 8.69 -2.09
N THR A 100 -7.81 9.16 -1.79
CA THR A 100 -6.74 9.41 -2.77
C THR A 100 -5.61 8.43 -2.52
N VAL A 101 -5.17 7.75 -3.57
CA VAL A 101 -4.03 6.83 -3.56
C VAL A 101 -2.84 7.49 -4.22
N TYR A 102 -1.67 7.32 -3.63
CA TYR A 102 -0.38 7.75 -4.15
C TYR A 102 0.55 6.55 -4.21
N GLU A 103 1.25 6.41 -5.34
CA GLU A 103 2.20 5.32 -5.57
C GLU A 103 3.62 5.75 -5.19
N GLY A 104 4.35 4.87 -4.51
CA GLY A 104 5.67 5.17 -3.99
C GLY A 104 6.76 5.27 -5.06
N ASP A 105 6.53 4.75 -6.25
CA ASP A 105 7.42 4.81 -7.39
C ASP A 105 7.08 5.93 -8.38
N ASP A 106 5.94 6.63 -8.19
CA ASP A 106 5.58 7.80 -9.01
C ASP A 106 6.23 9.09 -8.46
N ALA A 107 7.37 9.45 -9.04
CA ALA A 107 8.10 10.67 -8.68
C ALA A 107 7.29 11.97 -8.89
N SER A 108 6.19 11.92 -9.65
CA SER A 108 5.29 13.06 -9.88
C SER A 108 4.25 13.22 -8.77
N CYS A 109 4.14 12.22 -7.89
CA CYS A 109 3.15 12.19 -6.82
C CYS A 109 1.73 12.43 -7.35
N THR A 110 1.35 11.70 -8.40
CA THR A 110 0.05 11.86 -9.07
C THR A 110 -1.07 11.36 -8.18
N PRO A 111 -2.09 12.16 -7.86
CA PRO A 111 -3.22 11.72 -7.06
C PRO A 111 -4.18 10.86 -7.88
N HIS A 112 -4.48 9.64 -7.40
CA HIS A 112 -5.52 8.77 -7.94
C HIS A 112 -6.73 8.79 -7.01
N VAL A 113 -7.79 9.52 -7.39
CA VAL A 113 -8.98 9.73 -6.54
C VAL A 113 -10.05 8.69 -6.85
N TYR A 114 -10.53 8.01 -5.82
CA TYR A 114 -11.62 7.03 -5.90
C TYR A 114 -12.79 7.47 -5.02
N THR A 115 -14.01 7.47 -5.60
CA THR A 115 -15.20 8.05 -4.95
C THR A 115 -16.36 7.07 -4.96
N ALA A 116 -16.99 6.87 -3.80
CA ALA A 116 -18.16 6.03 -3.64
C ALA A 116 -19.30 6.42 -4.60
N ASN A 117 -20.08 5.44 -5.03
CA ASN A 117 -21.23 5.62 -5.93
C ASN A 117 -20.90 6.24 -7.30
N THR A 118 -19.66 6.12 -7.76
CA THR A 118 -19.23 6.48 -9.12
C THR A 118 -18.68 5.26 -9.84
N SER A 119 -18.40 5.38 -11.13
CA SER A 119 -17.69 4.32 -11.89
C SER A 119 -16.22 4.19 -11.51
N ASN A 120 -15.66 5.16 -10.79
CA ASN A 120 -14.30 5.16 -10.27
C ASN A 120 -14.29 5.01 -8.74
N ASN A 121 -14.86 3.92 -8.25
CA ASN A 121 -14.98 3.64 -6.81
C ASN A 121 -14.11 2.49 -6.32
N SER A 122 -13.21 1.96 -7.14
CA SER A 122 -12.42 0.80 -6.78
C SER A 122 -11.04 0.80 -7.43
N PHE A 123 -10.10 0.13 -6.77
CA PHE A 123 -8.74 -0.07 -7.27
C PHE A 123 -8.17 -1.39 -6.76
N VAL A 124 -7.07 -1.80 -7.37
CA VAL A 124 -6.28 -2.95 -6.93
C VAL A 124 -4.90 -2.46 -6.52
N ASP A 125 -4.54 -2.72 -5.27
CA ASP A 125 -3.17 -2.70 -4.81
C ASP A 125 -2.57 -4.08 -5.09
N ILE A 126 -1.54 -4.16 -5.89
CA ILE A 126 -0.96 -5.43 -6.32
C ILE A 126 -0.12 -6.10 -5.22
N GLY A 127 0.32 -5.36 -4.22
CA GLY A 127 1.19 -5.87 -3.16
C GLY A 127 2.59 -6.28 -3.66
N GLY A 128 3.21 -7.22 -2.93
CA GLY A 128 4.49 -7.77 -3.38
C GLY A 128 5.68 -6.80 -3.29
N GLY A 129 5.58 -5.76 -2.47
CA GLY A 129 6.59 -4.71 -2.32
C GLY A 129 6.23 -3.40 -3.01
N ASP A 130 5.11 -3.35 -3.70
CA ASP A 130 4.52 -2.11 -4.21
C ASP A 130 4.13 -1.20 -3.06
N VAL A 131 4.80 -0.06 -2.94
CA VAL A 131 4.63 0.89 -1.83
C VAL A 131 3.63 1.95 -2.22
N HIS A 132 2.61 2.12 -1.40
CA HIS A 132 1.58 3.12 -1.63
C HIS A 132 1.13 3.80 -0.33
N LEU A 133 0.39 4.88 -0.49
CA LEU A 133 -0.22 5.64 0.59
C LEU A 133 -1.65 5.99 0.21
N ILE A 134 -2.60 5.77 1.13
CA ILE A 134 -4.00 6.16 0.93
C ILE A 134 -4.34 7.27 1.92
N ARG A 135 -4.98 8.34 1.42
CA ARG A 135 -5.41 9.50 2.21
C ARG A 135 -6.89 9.81 2.01
N ASN A 136 -7.49 10.35 3.04
CA ASN A 136 -8.76 11.04 2.93
C ASN A 136 -8.49 12.55 2.89
N GLU A 137 -8.49 13.13 1.71
CA GLU A 137 -8.24 14.56 1.49
C GLU A 137 -9.54 15.37 1.42
N THR A 138 -10.65 14.76 1.82
CA THR A 138 -11.96 15.41 1.83
C THR A 138 -12.30 16.03 3.19
N GLY A 139 -13.39 16.77 3.24
CA GLY A 139 -13.89 17.40 4.46
C GLY A 139 -14.69 16.46 5.39
N SER A 140 -14.94 15.20 4.98
CA SER A 140 -15.78 14.23 5.69
C SER A 140 -15.07 12.89 5.85
N GLU A 141 -15.63 11.99 6.65
CA GLU A 141 -15.16 10.60 6.78
C GLU A 141 -15.28 9.86 5.44
N ALA A 142 -14.36 8.93 5.19
CA ALA A 142 -14.43 7.99 4.08
C ALA A 142 -14.35 6.55 4.60
N LYS A 143 -14.97 5.61 3.85
CA LYS A 143 -14.93 4.18 4.17
C LYS A 143 -14.63 3.36 2.93
N THR A 144 -13.93 2.24 3.14
CA THR A 144 -13.70 1.24 2.10
C THR A 144 -13.92 -0.16 2.64
N MET A 145 -14.21 -1.07 1.71
CA MET A 145 -14.05 -2.52 1.92
C MET A 145 -12.81 -2.96 1.15
N ALA A 146 -11.93 -3.71 1.81
CA ALA A 146 -10.75 -4.31 1.18
C ALA A 146 -10.81 -5.82 1.31
N ILE A 147 -10.58 -6.52 0.19
CA ILE A 147 -10.44 -7.98 0.14
C ILE A 147 -8.97 -8.24 -0.17
N GLN A 148 -8.26 -8.84 0.77
CA GLN A 148 -6.82 -9.02 0.72
C GLN A 148 -6.46 -10.50 0.73
N LEU A 149 -5.68 -10.94 -0.25
CA LEU A 149 -5.18 -12.31 -0.36
C LEU A 149 -3.66 -12.30 -0.11
N VAL A 150 -3.22 -12.96 0.97
CA VAL A 150 -1.82 -12.96 1.40
C VAL A 150 -1.36 -14.37 1.78
N PRO A 151 -0.05 -14.68 1.83
CA PRO A 151 0.42 -15.95 2.37
C PRO A 151 -0.10 -16.16 3.79
N ALA A 152 -0.51 -17.39 4.11
CA ALA A 152 -1.08 -17.70 5.42
C ALA A 152 -0.10 -17.38 6.55
N GLY A 153 -0.57 -16.66 7.56
CA GLY A 153 0.21 -16.22 8.71
C GLY A 153 1.14 -15.03 8.43
N ALA A 154 1.17 -14.48 7.22
CA ALA A 154 1.99 -13.31 6.92
C ALA A 154 1.47 -12.04 7.62
N THR A 155 2.39 -11.13 7.94
CA THR A 155 2.04 -9.77 8.35
C THR A 155 1.39 -9.06 7.17
N ARG A 156 0.12 -8.69 7.31
CA ARG A 156 -0.69 -8.16 6.21
C ARG A 156 -0.25 -6.80 5.71
N ARG A 157 0.31 -5.98 6.61
CA ARG A 157 0.78 -4.64 6.32
C ARG A 157 2.24 -4.53 6.74
N VAL A 158 3.07 -4.02 5.89
CA VAL A 158 4.47 -3.72 6.15
C VAL A 158 4.67 -2.22 5.92
N ASP A 159 4.93 -1.49 7.00
CA ASP A 159 5.16 -0.05 6.92
C ASP A 159 6.43 0.23 6.12
N ALA A 160 6.38 1.22 5.25
CA ALA A 160 7.46 1.63 4.39
C ALA A 160 7.95 3.04 4.73
N ALA A 161 9.16 3.34 4.29
CA ALA A 161 9.71 4.69 4.36
C ALA A 161 8.97 5.62 3.40
N ASP A 162 8.91 6.91 3.76
CA ASP A 162 8.46 7.94 2.83
C ASP A 162 9.44 8.02 1.64
N PRO A 163 8.97 7.87 0.39
CA PRO A 163 9.82 8.00 -0.79
C PRO A 163 10.36 9.42 -1.00
N GLY A 164 9.85 10.41 -0.27
CA GLY A 164 10.42 11.76 -0.20
C GLY A 164 10.11 12.68 -1.37
N HIS A 165 9.21 12.31 -2.26
CA HIS A 165 8.84 13.14 -3.42
C HIS A 165 7.41 13.70 -3.34
N CYS A 166 6.59 13.25 -2.39
CA CYS A 166 5.28 13.81 -2.12
C CYS A 166 5.35 14.83 -0.98
N SER A 167 4.73 16.00 -1.18
CA SER A 167 4.62 17.05 -0.16
C SER A 167 3.17 17.14 0.31
N PHE A 168 2.89 16.71 1.53
CA PHE A 168 1.57 16.73 2.14
C PHE A 168 1.52 17.64 3.37
#